data_5aa2198f257fb7371929dabaebff4222
#
_entry.id   5aa2198f257fb7371929dabaebff4222
#
_cell.length_a   1.000
_cell.length_b   1.000
_cell.length_c   1.000
_cell.angle_alpha   90.00
_cell.angle_beta   90.00
_cell.angle_gamma   90.00
#
_symmetry.space_group_name_H-M   'P 1'
#
loop_
_entity.id
_entity.type
_entity.pdbx_description
1 polymer ?
#
loop_
_entity_poly.entity_id
_entity_poly.type
_entity_poly.pdbx_seq_one_letter_code
_entity_poly.pdbx_strand_id
1 'polypeptide(L)'
;GGLIIKNSSDITNIHDLKNKKVGIAGGSIDKSWLFFRAFFKKKYGMEATAFFRTSFAAPPLINGLLKTGDLDAGINYWNYNARLESQGFKSILNIEDMLPILGITGDLPLIGYVFKEELLEREYDLVKRFLQATNLSRKILEESDEEWDRIMKLTGARDKEMLITIRESFRKGIPKSEIEILNQNIIKAYDILKDIGGKKLVGEGEHLAEGTIWNAN
;
A
#
# COMPACT_ATOMS: atom_id res chain seq x y z
N GLY A 1 -0.51 -1.28 -2.97
CA GLY A 1 -1.22 -0.29 -3.78
C GLY A 1 -0.33 0.28 -4.87
N GLY A 2 -0.91 1.13 -5.71
CA GLY A 2 -0.16 1.69 -6.84
C GLY A 2 -1.02 2.52 -7.76
N LEU A 3 -0.41 2.94 -8.85
CA LEU A 3 -1.02 3.72 -9.92
C LEU A 3 -1.72 2.80 -10.90
N ILE A 4 -3.02 3.01 -11.07
CA ILE A 4 -3.90 2.19 -11.91
C ILE A 4 -4.56 3.04 -13.00
N ILE A 5 -4.75 2.45 -14.17
CA ILE A 5 -5.41 3.04 -15.36
C ILE A 5 -6.36 2.05 -15.98
N LYS A 6 -7.25 2.52 -16.85
CA LYS A 6 -8.11 1.66 -17.68
C LYS A 6 -7.30 0.96 -18.76
N ASN A 7 -7.55 -0.32 -19.03
CA ASN A 7 -6.85 -1.08 -20.09
C ASN A 7 -6.97 -0.43 -21.47
N SER A 8 -8.10 0.19 -21.76
CA SER A 8 -8.35 0.92 -23.01
C SER A 8 -7.77 2.32 -23.06
N SER A 9 -7.03 2.76 -22.04
CA SER A 9 -6.37 4.08 -22.00
C SER A 9 -5.14 4.10 -22.93
N ASP A 10 -4.91 5.25 -23.56
CA ASP A 10 -3.67 5.51 -24.32
C ASP A 10 -2.44 5.71 -23.42
N ILE A 11 -2.63 5.73 -22.10
CA ILE A 11 -1.53 5.83 -21.13
C ILE A 11 -0.80 4.48 -21.09
N THR A 12 0.48 4.49 -21.42
CA THR A 12 1.34 3.30 -21.41
C THR A 12 2.45 3.39 -20.36
N ASN A 13 2.81 4.59 -19.98
CA ASN A 13 3.88 4.88 -19.02
C ASN A 13 3.60 6.17 -18.25
N ILE A 14 4.47 6.48 -17.30
CA ILE A 14 4.29 7.61 -16.40
C ILE A 14 4.35 8.98 -17.10
N HIS A 15 5.05 9.09 -18.23
CA HIS A 15 5.18 10.36 -18.97
C HIS A 15 3.85 10.75 -19.64
N ASP A 16 3.02 9.79 -19.98
CA ASP A 16 1.70 10.00 -20.59
C ASP A 16 0.70 10.63 -19.59
N LEU A 17 1.05 10.66 -18.30
CA LEU A 17 0.23 11.30 -17.25
C LEU A 17 0.38 12.81 -17.19
N LYS A 18 1.25 13.41 -17.99
CA LYS A 18 1.43 14.87 -18.00
C LYS A 18 0.11 15.57 -18.25
N ASN A 19 -0.27 16.48 -17.34
CA ASN A 19 -1.55 17.21 -17.36
C ASN A 19 -2.82 16.35 -17.23
N LYS A 20 -2.72 15.03 -16.98
CA LYS A 20 -3.85 14.14 -16.75
C LYS A 20 -4.43 14.33 -15.35
N LYS A 21 -5.68 13.93 -15.18
CA LYS A 21 -6.39 13.94 -13.90
C LYS A 21 -6.07 12.67 -13.14
N VAL A 22 -5.35 12.77 -12.03
CA VAL A 22 -4.96 11.64 -11.18
C VAL A 22 -5.66 11.74 -9.83
N GLY A 23 -6.51 10.77 -9.54
CA GLY A 23 -7.17 10.63 -8.24
C GLY A 23 -6.26 9.93 -7.24
N ILE A 24 -6.22 10.42 -6.01
CA ILE A 24 -5.39 9.88 -4.94
C ILE A 24 -6.29 9.49 -3.77
N ALA A 25 -6.24 8.22 -3.38
CA ALA A 25 -6.98 7.71 -2.25
C ALA A 25 -6.45 8.28 -0.93
N GLY A 26 -7.35 8.70 -0.04
CA GLY A 26 -6.99 9.31 1.23
C GLY A 26 -6.75 10.81 1.12
N GLY A 27 -5.67 11.30 1.68
CA GLY A 27 -5.33 12.72 1.74
C GLY A 27 -3.92 13.04 1.28
N SER A 28 -3.54 14.31 1.39
CA SER A 28 -2.20 14.79 0.99
C SER A 28 -1.03 14.16 1.76
N ILE A 29 -1.31 13.49 2.88
CA ILE A 29 -0.34 12.77 3.71
C ILE A 29 -0.53 11.25 3.66
N ASP A 30 -1.30 10.72 2.70
CA ASP A 30 -1.38 9.28 2.48
C ASP A 30 -0.01 8.68 2.13
N LYS A 31 0.33 7.54 2.71
CA LYS A 31 1.66 6.92 2.57
C LYS A 31 1.97 6.57 1.11
N SER A 32 1.02 5.99 0.37
CA SER A 32 1.23 5.62 -1.03
C SER A 32 1.51 6.85 -1.89
N TRP A 33 0.79 7.93 -1.64
CA TRP A 33 1.01 9.21 -2.30
C TRP A 33 2.39 9.81 -1.97
N LEU A 34 2.81 9.76 -0.72
CA LEU A 34 4.11 10.28 -0.30
C LEU A 34 5.27 9.48 -0.90
N PHE A 35 5.17 8.15 -0.96
CA PHE A 35 6.14 7.31 -1.69
C PHE A 35 6.18 7.66 -3.17
N PHE A 36 5.03 7.90 -3.79
CA PHE A 36 4.96 8.31 -5.18
C PHE A 36 5.64 9.66 -5.41
N ARG A 37 5.44 10.63 -4.53
CA ARG A 37 6.13 11.93 -4.57
C ARG A 37 7.65 11.78 -4.40
N ALA A 38 8.09 10.98 -3.42
CA ALA A 38 9.50 10.69 -3.20
C ALA A 38 10.15 10.06 -4.44
N PHE A 39 9.47 9.09 -5.05
CA PHE A 39 9.89 8.44 -6.28
C PHE A 39 10.03 9.45 -7.44
N PHE A 40 9.02 10.30 -7.66
CA PHE A 40 9.06 11.33 -8.70
C PHE A 40 10.21 12.29 -8.53
N LYS A 41 10.40 12.78 -7.30
CA LYS A 41 11.49 13.68 -6.97
C LYS A 41 12.86 13.02 -7.21
N LYS A 42 13.02 11.77 -6.78
CA LYS A 42 14.30 11.06 -6.92
C LYS A 42 14.60 10.64 -8.35
N LYS A 43 13.60 10.16 -9.09
CA LYS A 43 13.79 9.63 -10.45
C LYS A 43 13.79 10.70 -11.52
N TYR A 44 12.96 11.75 -11.37
CA TYR A 44 12.73 12.76 -12.40
C TYR A 44 13.15 14.18 -11.99
N GLY A 45 13.58 14.40 -10.75
CA GLY A 45 13.99 15.72 -10.25
C GLY A 45 12.83 16.73 -10.12
N MET A 46 11.58 16.28 -10.11
CA MET A 46 10.41 17.15 -10.10
C MET A 46 9.35 16.72 -9.07
N GLU A 47 8.49 17.65 -8.69
CA GLU A 47 7.33 17.34 -7.84
C GLU A 47 6.20 16.74 -8.69
N ALA A 48 5.61 15.63 -8.22
CA ALA A 48 4.52 14.95 -8.90
C ALA A 48 3.30 15.88 -9.13
N THR A 49 3.02 16.79 -8.19
CA THR A 49 1.94 17.78 -8.27
C THR A 49 2.11 18.81 -9.39
N ALA A 50 3.33 19.01 -9.87
CA ALA A 50 3.62 19.88 -11.02
C ALA A 50 3.44 19.14 -12.35
N PHE A 51 3.36 17.82 -12.32
CA PHE A 51 3.34 16.99 -13.52
C PHE A 51 1.90 16.62 -13.96
N PHE A 52 1.03 16.27 -13.02
CA PHE A 52 -0.38 15.92 -13.29
C PHE A 52 -1.33 16.62 -12.31
N ARG A 53 -2.62 16.68 -12.69
CA ARG A 53 -3.67 17.32 -11.88
C ARG A 53 -4.15 16.34 -10.82
N THR A 54 -3.84 16.65 -9.55
CA THR A 54 -4.19 15.78 -8.42
C THR A 54 -5.54 16.13 -7.82
N SER A 55 -6.29 15.11 -7.41
CA SER A 55 -7.48 15.24 -6.56
C SER A 55 -7.46 14.16 -5.49
N PHE A 56 -7.93 14.48 -4.29
CA PHE A 56 -7.96 13.55 -3.15
C PHE A 56 -9.39 13.15 -2.85
N ALA A 57 -9.62 11.86 -2.64
CA ALA A 57 -10.93 11.35 -2.29
C ALA A 57 -10.85 10.01 -1.55
N ALA A 58 -11.98 9.56 -0.99
CA ALA A 58 -12.07 8.23 -0.40
C ALA A 58 -11.82 7.13 -1.45
N PRO A 59 -11.18 6.01 -1.09
CA PRO A 59 -10.81 4.94 -2.01
C PRO A 59 -11.96 4.44 -2.91
N PRO A 60 -13.19 4.20 -2.42
CA PRO A 60 -14.29 3.78 -3.28
C PRO A 60 -14.74 4.86 -4.29
N LEU A 61 -14.61 6.14 -3.93
CA LEU A 61 -14.93 7.25 -4.84
C LEU A 61 -13.91 7.33 -5.98
N ILE A 62 -12.61 7.15 -5.69
CA ILE A 62 -11.57 7.06 -6.73
C ILE A 62 -11.94 5.95 -7.74
N ASN A 63 -12.33 4.76 -7.27
CA ASN A 63 -12.75 3.67 -8.15
C ASN A 63 -13.98 4.05 -9.00
N GLY A 64 -14.94 4.75 -8.43
CA GLY A 64 -16.11 5.25 -9.16
C GLY A 64 -15.72 6.19 -10.28
N LEU A 65 -14.93 7.22 -9.99
CA LEU A 65 -14.48 8.24 -10.94
C LEU A 65 -13.60 7.67 -12.08
N LEU A 66 -12.80 6.64 -11.78
CA LEU A 66 -12.04 5.91 -12.81
C LEU A 66 -12.97 5.15 -13.77
N LYS A 67 -14.02 4.52 -13.25
CA LYS A 67 -14.99 3.77 -14.07
C LYS A 67 -15.81 4.69 -14.99
N THR A 68 -16.20 5.86 -14.49
CA THR A 68 -16.94 6.87 -15.27
C THR A 68 -16.06 7.63 -16.27
N GLY A 69 -14.73 7.59 -16.10
CA GLY A 69 -13.76 8.32 -16.93
C GLY A 69 -13.57 9.79 -16.50
N ASP A 70 -14.05 10.16 -15.31
CA ASP A 70 -13.80 11.49 -14.72
C ASP A 70 -12.35 11.65 -14.26
N LEU A 71 -11.65 10.54 -14.03
CA LEU A 71 -10.22 10.44 -13.78
C LEU A 71 -9.54 9.60 -14.87
N ASP A 72 -8.35 10.04 -15.29
CA ASP A 72 -7.50 9.33 -16.25
C ASP A 72 -6.71 8.20 -15.57
N ALA A 73 -6.29 8.40 -14.32
CA ALA A 73 -5.53 7.44 -13.51
C ALA A 73 -5.87 7.58 -12.01
N GLY A 74 -5.50 6.58 -11.21
CA GLY A 74 -5.70 6.62 -9.78
C GLY A 74 -4.54 6.00 -9.00
N ILE A 75 -4.19 6.58 -7.86
CA ILE A 75 -3.33 5.96 -6.85
C ILE A 75 -4.26 5.47 -5.74
N ASN A 76 -4.39 4.15 -5.60
CA ASN A 76 -5.31 3.57 -4.65
C ASN A 76 -4.68 2.40 -3.89
N TYR A 77 -5.37 1.94 -2.85
CA TYR A 77 -4.93 0.83 -2.03
C TYR A 77 -5.05 -0.49 -2.81
N TRP A 78 -4.20 -1.45 -2.47
CA TRP A 78 -4.08 -2.72 -3.19
C TRP A 78 -5.43 -3.44 -3.40
N ASN A 79 -6.28 -3.46 -2.38
CA ASN A 79 -7.58 -4.13 -2.42
C ASN A 79 -8.61 -3.41 -3.30
N TYR A 80 -8.48 -2.10 -3.50
CA TYR A 80 -9.30 -1.34 -4.44
C TYR A 80 -8.77 -1.48 -5.87
N ASN A 81 -7.45 -1.51 -6.05
CA ASN A 81 -6.84 -1.79 -7.35
C ASN A 81 -7.19 -3.21 -7.83
N ALA A 82 -7.08 -4.23 -6.97
CA ALA A 82 -7.46 -5.60 -7.30
C ALA A 82 -8.91 -5.71 -7.83
N ARG A 83 -9.85 -4.94 -7.23
CA ARG A 83 -11.23 -4.88 -7.73
C ARG A 83 -11.36 -4.21 -9.08
N LEU A 84 -10.53 -3.23 -9.40
CA LEU A 84 -10.51 -2.59 -10.71
C LEU A 84 -9.84 -3.49 -11.75
N GLU A 85 -8.78 -4.19 -11.40
CA GLU A 85 -8.07 -5.12 -12.29
C GLU A 85 -8.99 -6.21 -12.81
N SER A 86 -9.89 -6.76 -11.98
CA SER A 86 -10.94 -7.69 -12.43
C SER A 86 -12.02 -7.03 -13.33
N GLN A 87 -11.95 -5.73 -13.58
CA GLN A 87 -12.92 -4.96 -14.35
C GLN A 87 -12.28 -4.22 -15.53
N GLY A 88 -11.17 -4.69 -16.04
CA GLY A 88 -10.51 -4.13 -17.21
C GLY A 88 -9.62 -2.91 -16.93
N PHE A 89 -9.03 -2.85 -15.75
CA PHE A 89 -7.97 -1.90 -15.40
C PHE A 89 -6.63 -2.63 -15.22
N LYS A 90 -5.54 -1.88 -15.23
CA LYS A 90 -4.19 -2.40 -14.99
C LYS A 90 -3.37 -1.43 -14.15
N SER A 91 -2.59 -1.96 -13.23
CA SER A 91 -1.54 -1.20 -12.53
C SER A 91 -0.34 -0.99 -13.46
N ILE A 92 0.18 0.24 -13.51
CA ILE A 92 1.36 0.61 -14.31
C ILE A 92 2.57 0.98 -13.46
N LEU A 93 2.38 1.20 -12.17
CA LEU A 93 3.45 1.44 -11.21
C LEU A 93 2.94 1.11 -9.80
N ASN A 94 3.50 0.10 -9.17
CA ASN A 94 3.18 -0.27 -7.79
C ASN A 94 4.20 0.33 -6.81
N ILE A 95 3.86 0.37 -5.52
CA ILE A 95 4.81 0.80 -4.48
C ILE A 95 6.09 -0.04 -4.53
N GLU A 96 5.97 -1.36 -4.72
CA GLU A 96 7.10 -2.28 -4.83
C GLU A 96 8.11 -1.87 -5.91
N ASP A 97 7.62 -1.37 -7.05
CA ASP A 97 8.46 -0.93 -8.17
C ASP A 97 9.25 0.34 -7.84
N MET A 98 8.79 1.12 -6.86
CA MET A 98 9.43 2.37 -6.42
C MET A 98 10.52 2.12 -5.38
N LEU A 99 10.40 1.07 -4.55
CA LEU A 99 11.27 0.82 -3.40
C LEU A 99 12.76 0.78 -3.76
N PRO A 100 13.22 0.08 -4.79
CA PRO A 100 14.65 0.04 -5.13
C PRO A 100 15.21 1.41 -5.47
N ILE A 101 14.43 2.25 -6.18
CA ILE A 101 14.82 3.62 -6.53
C ILE A 101 14.91 4.48 -5.28
N LEU A 102 14.07 4.22 -4.28
CA LEU A 102 14.08 4.91 -2.99
C LEU A 102 15.18 4.39 -2.03
N GLY A 103 15.90 3.33 -2.41
CA GLY A 103 16.97 2.75 -1.60
C GLY A 103 16.48 1.71 -0.59
N ILE A 104 15.27 1.19 -0.79
CA ILE A 104 14.69 0.10 0.00
C ILE A 104 14.80 -1.18 -0.83
N THR A 105 15.46 -2.21 -0.29
CA THR A 105 15.63 -3.52 -0.93
C THR A 105 14.85 -4.58 -0.16
N GLY A 106 14.13 -5.45 -0.88
CA GLY A 106 13.23 -6.43 -0.28
C GLY A 106 11.87 -5.84 0.09
N ASP A 107 11.16 -6.52 0.97
CA ASP A 107 9.79 -6.15 1.31
C ASP A 107 9.72 -4.95 2.27
N LEU A 108 8.65 -4.19 2.16
CA LEU A 108 8.30 -3.12 3.09
C LEU A 108 6.88 -3.35 3.64
N PRO A 109 6.72 -3.73 4.91
CA PRO A 109 5.41 -3.79 5.53
C PRO A 109 4.89 -2.36 5.80
N LEU A 110 3.81 -1.98 5.13
CA LEU A 110 3.19 -0.65 5.28
C LEU A 110 2.12 -0.58 6.37
N ILE A 111 1.70 -1.73 6.88
CA ILE A 111 0.72 -1.86 7.96
C ILE A 111 1.20 -2.89 8.97
N GLY A 112 0.84 -2.69 10.23
CA GLY A 112 1.17 -3.59 11.32
C GLY A 112 0.17 -3.49 12.45
N TYR A 113 0.25 -4.41 13.39
CA TYR A 113 -0.50 -4.32 14.64
C TYR A 113 0.18 -3.32 15.56
N VAL A 114 -0.62 -2.51 16.23
CA VAL A 114 -0.14 -1.55 17.24
C VAL A 114 -0.83 -1.83 18.57
N PHE A 115 -0.08 -1.75 19.65
CA PHE A 115 -0.57 -1.91 21.01
C PHE A 115 0.26 -1.05 21.96
N LYS A 116 -0.28 -0.78 23.14
CA LYS A 116 0.44 -0.05 24.16
C LYS A 116 1.46 -0.95 24.84
N GLU A 117 2.59 -0.39 25.24
CA GLU A 117 3.66 -1.12 25.95
C GLU A 117 3.13 -1.76 27.24
N GLU A 118 2.26 -1.07 28.00
CA GLU A 118 1.67 -1.62 29.22
C GLU A 118 0.84 -2.91 28.96
N LEU A 119 0.29 -3.06 27.75
CA LEU A 119 -0.38 -4.32 27.39
C LEU A 119 0.62 -5.45 27.25
N LEU A 120 1.77 -5.18 26.66
CA LEU A 120 2.84 -6.18 26.50
C LEU A 120 3.42 -6.60 27.86
N GLU A 121 3.62 -5.64 28.76
CA GLU A 121 4.12 -5.92 30.12
C GLU A 121 3.16 -6.79 30.94
N ARG A 122 1.86 -6.53 30.82
CA ARG A 122 0.83 -7.23 31.62
C ARG A 122 0.36 -8.52 31.00
N GLU A 123 0.31 -8.61 29.67
CA GLU A 123 -0.38 -9.63 28.91
C GLU A 123 0.50 -10.19 27.78
N TYR A 124 1.78 -10.38 28.05
CA TYR A 124 2.76 -10.85 27.05
C TYR A 124 2.29 -12.11 26.30
N ASP A 125 1.79 -13.12 27.03
CA ASP A 125 1.31 -14.36 26.44
C ASP A 125 0.06 -14.16 25.56
N LEU A 126 -0.80 -13.20 25.89
CA LEU A 126 -1.95 -12.85 25.06
C LEU A 126 -1.52 -12.26 23.74
N VAL A 127 -0.59 -11.28 23.77
CA VAL A 127 -0.05 -10.65 22.56
C VAL A 127 0.65 -11.70 21.69
N LYS A 128 1.47 -12.54 22.28
CA LYS A 128 2.17 -13.63 21.57
C LYS A 128 1.19 -14.60 20.89
N ARG A 129 0.17 -15.08 21.60
CA ARG A 129 -0.88 -15.96 21.03
C ARG A 129 -1.67 -15.27 19.93
N PHE A 130 -1.98 -13.98 20.07
CA PHE A 130 -2.64 -13.21 19.02
C PHE A 130 -1.79 -13.17 17.75
N LEU A 131 -0.49 -12.88 17.85
CA LEU A 131 0.40 -12.86 16.70
C LEU A 131 0.57 -14.24 16.06
N GLN A 132 0.63 -15.30 16.87
CA GLN A 132 0.65 -16.67 16.37
C GLN A 132 -0.63 -17.01 15.59
N ALA A 133 -1.80 -16.65 16.12
CA ALA A 133 -3.08 -16.89 15.45
C ALA A 133 -3.19 -16.11 14.12
N THR A 134 -2.74 -14.86 14.11
CA THR A 134 -2.74 -14.06 12.87
C THR A 134 -1.76 -14.59 11.82
N ASN A 135 -0.58 -15.07 12.24
CA ASN A 135 0.38 -15.71 11.35
C ASN A 135 -0.16 -17.02 10.77
N LEU A 136 -0.82 -17.86 11.57
CA LEU A 136 -1.48 -19.08 11.09
C LEU A 136 -2.60 -18.74 10.09
N SER A 137 -3.43 -17.75 10.39
CA SER A 137 -4.50 -17.31 9.49
C SER A 137 -3.94 -16.82 8.16
N ARG A 138 -2.85 -16.06 8.19
CA ARG A 138 -2.15 -15.60 6.97
C ARG A 138 -1.64 -16.77 6.15
N LYS A 139 -1.02 -17.77 6.80
CA LYS A 139 -0.54 -18.99 6.13
C LYS A 139 -1.69 -19.77 5.48
N ILE A 140 -2.82 -19.94 6.15
CA ILE A 140 -4.01 -20.57 5.57
C ILE A 140 -4.45 -19.80 4.30
N LEU A 141 -4.54 -18.47 4.34
CA LEU A 141 -4.92 -17.67 3.19
C LEU A 141 -3.86 -17.68 2.07
N GLU A 142 -2.59 -17.90 2.39
CA GLU A 142 -1.53 -18.08 1.42
C GLU A 142 -1.67 -19.41 0.66
N GLU A 143 -2.03 -20.49 1.35
CA GLU A 143 -1.96 -21.85 0.84
C GLU A 143 -3.29 -22.40 0.34
N SER A 144 -4.44 -21.96 0.88
CA SER A 144 -5.76 -22.55 0.60
C SER A 144 -6.65 -21.65 -0.25
N ASP A 145 -7.02 -22.13 -1.45
CA ASP A 145 -8.03 -21.51 -2.29
C ASP A 145 -9.45 -21.70 -1.76
N GLU A 146 -9.71 -22.84 -1.15
CA GLU A 146 -11.03 -23.16 -0.55
C GLU A 146 -11.39 -22.18 0.55
N GLU A 147 -10.38 -21.74 1.33
CA GLU A 147 -10.61 -20.77 2.38
C GLU A 147 -11.01 -19.41 1.82
N TRP A 148 -10.46 -19.00 0.67
CA TRP A 148 -10.89 -17.81 -0.02
C TRP A 148 -12.35 -17.91 -0.52
N ASP A 149 -12.76 -19.06 -1.02
CA ASP A 149 -14.16 -19.31 -1.41
C ASP A 149 -15.08 -19.18 -0.17
N ARG A 150 -14.67 -19.74 0.98
CA ARG A 150 -15.41 -19.66 2.24
C ARG A 150 -15.61 -18.22 2.73
N ILE A 151 -14.56 -17.40 2.63
CA ILE A 151 -14.59 -16.00 3.11
C ILE A 151 -14.98 -14.99 2.03
N MET A 152 -15.37 -15.42 0.84
CA MET A 152 -15.67 -14.55 -0.31
C MET A 152 -16.56 -13.36 0.07
N LYS A 153 -17.65 -13.60 0.83
CA LYS A 153 -18.57 -12.54 1.27
C LYS A 153 -17.87 -11.48 2.13
N LEU A 154 -16.90 -11.87 2.95
CA LEU A 154 -16.13 -10.96 3.82
C LEU A 154 -15.16 -10.09 3.01
N THR A 155 -14.67 -10.58 1.87
CA THR A 155 -13.78 -9.81 0.99
C THR A 155 -14.51 -8.72 0.21
N GLY A 156 -15.85 -8.80 0.10
CA GLY A 156 -16.66 -7.93 -0.74
C GLY A 156 -16.48 -8.20 -2.25
N ALA A 157 -15.94 -9.36 -2.64
CA ALA A 157 -15.90 -9.81 -4.02
C ALA A 157 -17.32 -10.09 -4.53
N ARG A 158 -17.62 -9.64 -5.77
CA ARG A 158 -18.93 -9.81 -6.40
C ARG A 158 -19.06 -11.16 -7.09
N ASP A 159 -17.95 -11.68 -7.57
CA ASP A 159 -17.83 -12.89 -8.35
C ASP A 159 -16.46 -13.56 -8.11
N LYS A 160 -16.27 -14.76 -8.68
CA LYS A 160 -15.03 -15.52 -8.52
C LYS A 160 -13.82 -14.86 -9.18
N GLU A 161 -13.99 -14.16 -10.28
CA GLU A 161 -12.89 -13.47 -10.96
C GLU A 161 -12.31 -12.36 -10.07
N MET A 162 -13.17 -11.54 -9.48
CA MET A 162 -12.76 -10.54 -8.50
C MET A 162 -12.12 -11.16 -7.26
N LEU A 163 -12.67 -12.27 -6.75
CA LEU A 163 -12.10 -12.99 -5.61
C LEU A 163 -10.67 -13.45 -5.90
N ILE A 164 -10.45 -14.06 -7.07
CA ILE A 164 -9.12 -14.51 -7.51
C ILE A 164 -8.15 -13.32 -7.57
N THR A 165 -8.55 -12.21 -8.17
CA THR A 165 -7.68 -11.03 -8.26
C THR A 165 -7.32 -10.47 -6.88
N ILE A 166 -8.28 -10.43 -5.95
CA ILE A 166 -8.04 -10.01 -4.55
C ILE A 166 -7.09 -11.00 -3.86
N ARG A 167 -7.30 -12.30 -4.03
CA ARG A 167 -6.45 -13.36 -3.46
C ARG A 167 -5.01 -13.23 -3.92
N GLU A 168 -4.80 -13.15 -5.22
CA GLU A 168 -3.44 -13.05 -5.79
C GLU A 168 -2.74 -11.76 -5.33
N SER A 169 -3.46 -10.65 -5.28
CA SER A 169 -2.92 -9.39 -4.76
C SER A 169 -2.57 -9.47 -3.27
N PHE A 170 -3.37 -10.17 -2.47
CA PHE A 170 -3.06 -10.42 -1.06
C PHE A 170 -1.81 -11.28 -0.91
N ARG A 171 -1.74 -12.41 -1.62
CA ARG A 171 -0.61 -13.35 -1.59
C ARG A 171 0.69 -12.68 -2.00
N LYS A 172 0.64 -11.87 -3.06
CA LYS A 172 1.78 -11.08 -3.51
C LYS A 172 2.28 -10.10 -2.44
N GLY A 173 1.39 -9.55 -1.62
CA GLY A 173 1.72 -8.61 -0.57
C GLY A 173 2.21 -9.23 0.74
N ILE A 174 2.31 -10.56 0.84
CA ILE A 174 2.87 -11.23 2.03
C ILE A 174 4.38 -11.04 2.05
N PRO A 175 4.96 -10.40 3.09
CA PRO A 175 6.40 -10.22 3.20
C PRO A 175 7.13 -11.56 3.29
N LYS A 176 8.24 -11.69 2.57
CA LYS A 176 9.13 -12.89 2.54
C LYS A 176 10.52 -12.60 3.08
N SER A 177 10.84 -11.32 3.27
CA SER A 177 12.13 -10.90 3.80
C SER A 177 12.25 -11.23 5.29
N GLU A 178 13.49 -11.44 5.74
CA GLU A 178 13.83 -11.63 7.16
C GLU A 178 13.42 -10.41 7.98
N ILE A 179 13.12 -10.63 9.28
CA ILE A 179 12.57 -9.59 10.16
C ILE A 179 13.52 -8.40 10.31
N GLU A 180 14.82 -8.65 10.32
CA GLU A 180 15.86 -7.62 10.41
C GLU A 180 15.83 -6.70 9.19
N ILE A 181 15.62 -7.25 7.99
CA ILE A 181 15.48 -6.49 6.75
C ILE A 181 14.18 -5.67 6.77
N LEU A 182 13.09 -6.27 7.21
CA LEU A 182 11.80 -5.57 7.36
C LEU A 182 11.93 -4.37 8.30
N ASN A 183 12.57 -4.55 9.46
CA ASN A 183 12.77 -3.49 10.44
C ASN A 183 13.64 -2.35 9.88
N GLN A 184 14.73 -2.66 9.20
CA GLN A 184 15.57 -1.66 8.53
C GLN A 184 14.79 -0.90 7.46
N ASN A 185 13.95 -1.59 6.70
CA ASN A 185 13.12 -0.97 5.66
C ASN A 185 12.04 -0.08 6.26
N ILE A 186 11.46 -0.41 7.41
CA ILE A 186 10.52 0.46 8.14
C ILE A 186 11.21 1.77 8.55
N ILE A 187 12.43 1.70 9.07
CA ILE A 187 13.21 2.89 9.47
C ILE A 187 13.48 3.78 8.24
N LYS A 188 13.96 3.19 7.15
CA LYS A 188 14.19 3.93 5.89
C LYS A 188 12.90 4.55 5.35
N ALA A 189 11.79 3.81 5.42
CA ALA A 189 10.48 4.32 5.00
C ALA A 189 10.04 5.51 5.85
N TYR A 190 10.27 5.46 7.16
CA TYR A 190 9.99 6.59 8.05
C TYR A 190 10.76 7.85 7.60
N ASP A 191 12.06 7.73 7.35
CA ASP A 191 12.89 8.85 6.91
C ASP A 191 12.40 9.44 5.57
N ILE A 192 12.08 8.60 4.60
CA ILE A 192 11.53 9.04 3.30
C ILE A 192 10.20 9.77 3.50
N LEU A 193 9.29 9.21 4.31
CA LEU A 193 7.98 9.79 4.57
C LEU A 193 8.09 11.10 5.36
N LYS A 194 9.03 11.18 6.31
CA LYS A 194 9.34 12.41 7.04
C LYS A 194 9.82 13.51 6.10
N ASP A 195 10.74 13.21 5.20
CA ASP A 195 11.32 14.19 4.27
C ASP A 195 10.27 14.75 3.29
N ILE A 196 9.29 13.96 2.90
CA ILE A 196 8.25 14.37 1.96
C ILE A 196 7.00 14.93 2.68
N GLY A 197 6.61 14.34 3.79
CA GLY A 197 5.40 14.67 4.55
C GLY A 197 5.62 15.74 5.63
N GLY A 198 6.86 15.87 6.10
CA GLY A 198 7.26 16.83 7.12
C GLY A 198 6.56 16.61 8.47
N LYS A 199 6.63 17.62 9.32
CA LYS A 199 6.03 17.61 10.68
C LYS A 199 4.53 17.33 10.71
N LYS A 200 3.80 17.62 9.63
CA LYS A 200 2.37 17.30 9.53
C LYS A 200 2.10 15.79 9.59
N LEU A 201 3.05 14.98 9.14
CA LEU A 201 2.95 13.52 9.17
C LEU A 201 3.54 12.92 10.44
N VAL A 202 4.77 13.30 10.78
CA VAL A 202 5.56 12.64 11.84
C VAL A 202 5.62 13.42 13.16
N GLY A 203 5.00 14.60 13.24
CA GLY A 203 5.13 15.49 14.41
C GLY A 203 6.54 16.07 14.52
N GLU A 204 7.04 16.21 15.74
CA GLU A 204 8.37 16.76 16.02
C GLU A 204 9.48 15.70 16.01
N GLY A 205 9.15 14.42 15.79
CA GLY A 205 10.11 13.32 15.81
C GLY A 205 11.08 13.39 14.62
N GLU A 206 12.37 13.40 14.90
CA GLU A 206 13.39 13.36 13.84
C GLU A 206 13.72 11.94 13.39
N HIS A 207 13.52 10.97 14.27
CA HIS A 207 13.73 9.55 14.00
C HIS A 207 12.54 8.74 14.53
N LEU A 208 12.40 7.53 14.01
CA LEU A 208 11.48 6.55 14.59
C LEU A 208 11.92 6.27 16.02
N ALA A 209 11.01 6.46 16.99
CA ALA A 209 11.35 6.30 18.40
C ALA A 209 11.84 4.86 18.68
N GLU A 210 12.82 4.75 19.58
CA GLU A 210 13.27 3.45 20.06
C GLU A 210 12.10 2.69 20.70
N GLY A 211 12.03 1.37 20.49
CA GLY A 211 10.93 0.53 20.96
C GLY A 211 9.65 0.58 20.12
N THR A 212 9.56 1.45 19.09
CA THR A 212 8.37 1.49 18.20
C THR A 212 8.16 0.16 17.46
N ILE A 213 9.24 -0.54 17.12
CA ILE A 213 9.17 -1.87 16.49
C ILE A 213 9.45 -2.90 17.58
N TRP A 214 8.47 -3.74 17.86
CA TRP A 214 8.62 -4.84 18.78
C TRP A 214 8.73 -6.16 18.01
N ASN A 215 9.74 -6.97 18.37
CA ASN A 215 9.96 -8.30 17.82
C ASN A 215 9.63 -9.34 18.92
N ALA A 216 8.69 -10.24 18.62
CA ALA A 216 8.46 -11.41 19.45
C ALA A 216 9.60 -12.40 19.22
N ASN A 217 10.58 -12.44 20.10
CA ASN A 217 11.59 -13.49 20.15
C ASN A 217 10.98 -14.80 20.69
#